data_d704d4cd96ed1c7ed6bebe20d0ce271e
#
_entry.id   d704d4cd96ed1c7ed6bebe20d0ce271e
#
_cell.length_a   1.000
_cell.length_b   1.000
_cell.length_c   1.000
_cell.angle_alpha   90.00
_cell.angle_beta   90.00
_cell.angle_gamma   90.00
#
_symmetry.space_group_name_H-M   'P 1'
#
loop_
_entity.id
_entity.type
_entity.pdbx_description
1 polymer ?
#
loop_
_entity_poly.entity_id
_entity_poly.type
_entity_poly.pdbx_seq_one_letter_code
_entity_poly.pdbx_strand_id
1 'polypeptide(L)'
;NTKSGKSQLTNYLFLYTPLLYAYHNPEKVRVKIFYFPLEETPENITLRFMSYLLFTLSGIRIAPIDLKSTNSNKILPQDILDLLESEEYISILKFYEENVIFLTERNPTGIWKMMLKYVQDTGTIHYKDINITNKETGLVETRQVFDYYEPHDIKEYVLCITDHVSLLENERGYDLRQTIDKFSEYMMILRNKYHIIPIVVQQQSTETSSLEAFKNNKIRPTTAGLADSKYTSKDRLNILIYILHI
;
A
#
# COMPACT_ATOMS: atom_id res chain seq x y z
N ASN A 1 -5.22 -14.83 -15.62
CA ASN A 1 -4.21 -15.54 -14.81
C ASN A 1 -3.87 -14.72 -13.55
N THR A 2 -4.49 -15.06 -12.42
CA THR A 2 -4.35 -14.37 -11.12
C THR A 2 -2.97 -14.54 -10.46
N LYS A 3 -1.98 -15.15 -11.13
CA LYS A 3 -0.68 -15.54 -10.55
C LYS A 3 0.51 -14.81 -11.17
N SER A 4 0.36 -13.54 -11.54
CA SER A 4 1.46 -12.78 -12.19
C SER A 4 2.53 -12.24 -11.22
N GLY A 5 2.47 -12.58 -9.92
CA GLY A 5 3.47 -12.15 -8.92
C GLY A 5 3.35 -10.69 -8.45
N LYS A 6 2.26 -9.97 -8.80
CA LYS A 6 2.04 -8.57 -8.40
C LYS A 6 2.18 -8.36 -6.90
N SER A 7 1.32 -9.01 -6.13
CA SER A 7 1.32 -8.90 -4.67
C SER A 7 2.63 -9.38 -4.05
N GLN A 8 3.28 -10.39 -4.66
CA GLN A 8 4.60 -10.84 -4.18
C GLN A 8 5.67 -9.75 -4.36
N LEU A 9 5.71 -9.11 -5.55
CA LEU A 9 6.64 -8.02 -5.81
C LEU A 9 6.34 -6.81 -4.94
N THR A 10 5.06 -6.44 -4.79
CA THR A 10 4.61 -5.34 -3.93
C THR A 10 5.02 -5.60 -2.48
N ASN A 11 4.74 -6.80 -1.96
CA ASN A 11 5.09 -7.16 -0.59
C ASN A 11 6.61 -7.17 -0.38
N TYR A 12 7.38 -7.70 -1.32
CA TYR A 12 8.83 -7.70 -1.23
C TYR A 12 9.41 -6.28 -1.18
N LEU A 13 8.99 -5.40 -2.10
CA LEU A 13 9.55 -4.06 -2.24
C LEU A 13 9.05 -3.08 -1.18
N PHE A 14 7.77 -3.16 -0.78
CA PHE A 14 7.12 -2.10 0.01
C PHE A 14 6.61 -2.56 1.37
N LEU A 15 6.66 -3.85 1.67
CA LEU A 15 6.33 -4.39 2.98
C LEU A 15 7.58 -4.99 3.64
N TYR A 16 8.20 -6.01 3.04
CA TYR A 16 9.28 -6.77 3.69
C TYR A 16 10.58 -5.97 3.78
N THR A 17 11.03 -5.41 2.65
CA THR A 17 12.31 -4.68 2.58
C THR A 17 12.34 -3.46 3.50
N PRO A 18 11.36 -2.51 3.46
CA PRO A 18 11.40 -1.36 4.35
C PRO A 18 11.22 -1.73 5.82
N LEU A 19 10.40 -2.76 6.12
CA LEU A 19 10.20 -3.23 7.48
C LEU A 19 11.50 -3.78 8.09
N LEU A 20 12.16 -4.71 7.37
CA LEU A 20 13.41 -5.30 7.84
C LEU A 20 14.54 -4.27 7.91
N TYR A 21 14.59 -3.33 6.97
CA TYR A 21 15.54 -2.24 7.03
C TYR A 21 15.34 -1.37 8.30
N ALA A 22 14.09 -1.01 8.60
CA ALA A 22 13.78 -0.23 9.81
C ALA A 22 14.07 -1.01 11.10
N TYR A 23 13.77 -2.32 11.13
CA TYR A 23 14.11 -3.19 12.26
C TYR A 23 15.61 -3.18 12.56
N HIS A 24 16.46 -3.29 11.54
CA HIS A 24 17.92 -3.30 11.71
C HIS A 24 18.55 -1.92 11.86
N ASN A 25 17.82 -0.83 11.59
CA ASN A 25 18.34 0.54 11.63
C ASN A 25 17.39 1.51 12.38
N PRO A 26 16.96 1.19 13.61
CA PRO A 26 15.93 1.96 14.32
C PRO A 26 16.36 3.40 14.63
N GLU A 27 17.66 3.66 14.69
CA GLU A 27 18.21 5.01 14.91
C GLU A 27 18.12 5.90 13.65
N LYS A 28 18.01 5.31 12.45
CA LYS A 28 17.97 6.04 11.17
C LYS A 28 16.57 6.25 10.67
N VAL A 29 15.73 5.21 10.75
CA VAL A 29 14.41 5.19 10.13
C VAL A 29 13.42 4.39 10.95
N ARG A 30 12.20 4.88 11.04
CA ARG A 30 11.02 4.16 11.50
C ARG A 30 10.04 4.03 10.34
N VAL A 31 9.26 2.97 10.33
CA VAL A 31 8.30 2.72 9.28
C VAL A 31 6.93 2.39 9.88
N LYS A 32 5.87 2.92 9.29
CA LYS A 32 4.49 2.54 9.56
C LYS A 32 3.82 2.19 8.25
N ILE A 33 3.22 1.01 8.18
CA ILE A 33 2.63 0.49 6.93
C ILE A 33 1.15 0.25 7.15
N PHE A 34 0.33 1.03 6.47
CA PHE A 34 -1.11 0.80 6.34
C PHE A 34 -1.35 -0.01 5.08
N TYR A 35 -1.86 -1.21 5.27
CA TYR A 35 -2.11 -2.12 4.16
C TYR A 35 -3.61 -2.37 4.01
N PHE A 36 -4.15 -2.07 2.85
CA PHE A 36 -5.54 -2.32 2.43
C PHE A 36 -5.55 -3.53 1.49
N PRO A 37 -5.68 -4.75 2.04
CA PRO A 37 -5.63 -5.99 1.27
C PRO A 37 -7.01 -6.29 0.67
N LEU A 38 -7.31 -5.71 -0.49
CA LEU A 38 -8.64 -5.82 -1.10
C LEU A 38 -8.87 -7.18 -1.75
N GLU A 39 -7.81 -7.89 -2.16
CA GLU A 39 -7.86 -9.21 -2.81
C GLU A 39 -7.56 -10.36 -1.85
N GLU A 40 -6.59 -10.21 -0.96
CA GLU A 40 -6.11 -11.27 -0.06
C GLU A 40 -6.48 -10.99 1.40
N THR A 41 -6.41 -12.02 2.24
CA THR A 41 -6.59 -11.82 3.68
C THR A 41 -5.28 -11.41 4.36
N PRO A 42 -5.34 -10.59 5.43
CA PRO A 42 -4.18 -10.26 6.25
C PRO A 42 -3.37 -11.49 6.70
N GLU A 43 -4.08 -12.57 7.07
CA GLU A 43 -3.47 -13.83 7.47
C GLU A 43 -2.57 -14.43 6.38
N ASN A 44 -3.03 -14.46 5.12
CA ASN A 44 -2.23 -14.98 4.01
C ASN A 44 -1.00 -14.13 3.73
N ILE A 45 -1.11 -12.81 3.87
CA ILE A 45 0.03 -11.88 3.71
C ILE A 45 1.04 -12.12 4.83
N THR A 46 0.58 -12.25 6.07
CA THR A 46 1.43 -12.54 7.23
C THR A 46 2.15 -13.90 7.09
N LEU A 47 1.45 -14.95 6.67
CA LEU A 47 2.07 -16.26 6.42
C LEU A 47 3.15 -16.20 5.34
N ARG A 48 2.97 -15.37 4.32
CA ARG A 48 4.01 -15.14 3.30
C ARG A 48 5.21 -14.40 3.87
N PHE A 49 4.97 -13.43 4.74
CA PHE A 49 6.06 -12.76 5.44
C PHE A 49 6.83 -13.73 6.34
N MET A 50 6.15 -14.56 7.11
CA MET A 50 6.76 -15.60 7.94
C MET A 50 7.63 -16.57 7.11
N SER A 51 7.10 -17.05 5.98
CA SER A 51 7.84 -17.90 5.05
C SER A 51 9.06 -17.20 4.45
N TYR A 52 8.93 -15.93 4.10
CA TYR A 52 10.04 -15.09 3.61
C TYR A 52 11.11 -14.89 4.69
N LEU A 53 10.70 -14.61 5.91
CA LEU A 53 11.61 -14.42 7.05
C LEU A 53 12.40 -15.69 7.36
N LEU A 54 11.74 -16.86 7.39
CA LEU A 54 12.42 -18.15 7.51
C LEU A 54 13.50 -18.33 6.46
N PHE A 55 13.16 -18.07 5.19
CA PHE A 55 14.13 -18.16 4.11
C PHE A 55 15.30 -17.19 4.28
N THR A 56 15.03 -15.97 4.74
CA THR A 56 16.06 -14.95 4.93
C THR A 56 17.03 -15.33 6.05
N LEU A 57 16.54 -15.93 7.13
CA LEU A 57 17.35 -16.29 8.30
C LEU A 57 18.09 -17.63 8.14
N SER A 58 17.49 -18.60 7.43
CA SER A 58 18.04 -19.98 7.35
C SER A 58 18.40 -20.46 5.94
N GLY A 59 17.92 -19.76 4.89
CA GLY A 59 17.99 -20.27 3.52
C GLY A 59 16.97 -21.37 3.18
N ILE A 60 16.18 -21.82 4.17
CA ILE A 60 15.21 -22.91 3.98
C ILE A 60 13.88 -22.36 3.46
N ARG A 61 13.36 -22.97 2.40
CA ARG A 61 12.08 -22.59 1.78
C ARG A 61 10.95 -23.44 2.33
N ILE A 62 10.06 -22.79 3.07
CA ILE A 62 8.81 -23.38 3.54
C ILE A 62 7.65 -22.69 2.84
N ALA A 63 6.72 -23.45 2.26
CA ALA A 63 5.55 -22.84 1.63
C ALA A 63 4.64 -22.22 2.71
N PRO A 64 4.04 -21.02 2.47
CA PRO A 64 3.19 -20.34 3.46
C PRO A 64 2.06 -21.23 4.01
N ILE A 65 1.50 -22.11 3.16
CA ILE A 65 0.44 -23.04 3.56
C ILE A 65 0.93 -24.08 4.58
N ASP A 66 2.21 -24.43 4.55
CA ASP A 66 2.78 -25.41 5.46
C ASP A 66 3.01 -24.84 6.87
N LEU A 67 3.00 -23.51 7.02
CA LEU A 67 3.04 -22.82 8.30
C LEU A 67 1.67 -22.76 8.99
N LYS A 68 0.58 -23.15 8.29
CA LYS A 68 -0.73 -23.27 8.92
C LYS A 68 -0.79 -24.56 9.74
N SER A 69 -1.09 -24.44 11.03
CA SER A 69 -1.26 -25.59 11.96
C SER A 69 -2.40 -26.52 11.59
N THR A 70 -3.23 -26.18 10.59
CA THR A 70 -4.36 -26.98 10.13
C THR A 70 -3.97 -28.16 9.22
N ASN A 71 -2.71 -28.23 8.79
CA ASN A 71 -2.26 -29.33 7.94
C ASN A 71 -1.66 -30.46 8.78
N SER A 72 -2.53 -31.30 9.36
CA SER A 72 -2.16 -32.44 10.21
C SER A 72 -1.24 -33.49 9.54
N ASN A 73 -1.13 -33.45 8.21
CA ASN A 73 -0.33 -34.41 7.44
C ASN A 73 1.12 -33.97 7.21
N LYS A 74 1.47 -32.76 7.62
CA LYS A 74 2.81 -32.20 7.42
C LYS A 74 3.36 -31.66 8.74
N ILE A 75 4.21 -32.44 9.37
CA ILE A 75 4.93 -32.03 10.57
C ILE A 75 6.16 -31.25 10.08
N LEU A 76 6.35 -30.03 10.57
CA LEU A 76 7.56 -29.27 10.31
C LEU A 76 8.76 -29.97 10.97
N PRO A 77 9.93 -29.99 10.32
CA PRO A 77 11.17 -30.47 10.93
C PRO A 77 11.51 -29.69 12.21
N GLN A 78 12.20 -30.35 13.17
CA GLN A 78 12.50 -29.75 14.46
C GLN A 78 13.36 -28.47 14.34
N ASP A 79 14.33 -28.45 13.44
CA ASP A 79 15.18 -27.30 13.15
C ASP A 79 14.36 -26.06 12.70
N ILE A 80 13.27 -26.28 11.96
CA ILE A 80 12.34 -25.20 11.58
C ILE A 80 11.51 -24.75 12.80
N LEU A 81 11.06 -25.66 13.65
CA LEU A 81 10.34 -25.30 14.87
C LEU A 81 11.25 -24.48 15.80
N ASP A 82 12.48 -24.91 16.00
CA ASP A 82 13.47 -24.20 16.82
C ASP A 82 13.75 -22.78 16.27
N LEU A 83 13.79 -22.63 14.94
CA LEU A 83 13.95 -21.33 14.30
C LEU A 83 12.72 -20.43 14.51
N LEU A 84 11.50 -20.96 14.37
CA LEU A 84 10.25 -20.22 14.62
C LEU A 84 10.16 -19.73 16.08
N GLU A 85 10.77 -20.44 17.02
CA GLU A 85 10.83 -20.10 18.44
C GLU A 85 12.07 -19.24 18.80
N SER A 86 12.96 -18.98 17.86
CA SER A 86 14.15 -18.18 18.10
C SER A 86 13.81 -16.73 18.48
N GLU A 87 14.62 -16.13 19.34
CA GLU A 87 14.44 -14.76 19.80
C GLU A 87 14.44 -13.76 18.63
N GLU A 88 15.34 -13.95 17.68
CA GLU A 88 15.44 -13.09 16.49
C GLU A 88 14.16 -13.17 15.64
N TYR A 89 13.66 -14.37 15.36
CA TYR A 89 12.43 -14.55 14.57
C TYR A 89 11.23 -13.91 15.25
N ILE A 90 11.06 -14.17 16.56
CA ILE A 90 9.95 -13.63 17.35
C ILE A 90 10.03 -12.10 17.44
N SER A 91 11.23 -11.53 17.62
CA SER A 91 11.38 -10.07 17.72
C SER A 91 11.05 -9.36 16.42
N ILE A 92 11.40 -9.94 15.27
CA ILE A 92 11.02 -9.40 13.95
C ILE A 92 9.51 -9.51 13.73
N LEU A 93 8.87 -10.61 14.14
CA LEU A 93 7.41 -10.74 14.05
C LEU A 93 6.68 -9.73 14.92
N LYS A 94 7.13 -9.49 16.13
CA LYS A 94 6.57 -8.45 17.01
C LYS A 94 6.69 -7.07 16.36
N PHE A 95 7.86 -6.77 15.80
CA PHE A 95 8.06 -5.51 15.09
C PHE A 95 7.14 -5.38 13.86
N TYR A 96 6.89 -6.49 13.15
CA TYR A 96 5.92 -6.53 12.06
C TYR A 96 4.50 -6.23 12.58
N GLU A 97 4.04 -6.89 13.64
CA GLU A 97 2.71 -6.69 14.22
C GLU A 97 2.50 -5.24 14.71
N GLU A 98 3.53 -4.63 15.28
CA GLU A 98 3.47 -3.25 15.76
C GLU A 98 3.43 -2.22 14.62
N ASN A 99 4.04 -2.51 13.47
CA ASN A 99 4.27 -1.52 12.41
C ASN A 99 3.46 -1.75 11.14
N VAL A 100 2.81 -2.91 10.98
CA VAL A 100 1.93 -3.21 9.85
C VAL A 100 0.48 -3.26 10.31
N ILE A 101 -0.31 -2.33 9.81
CA ILE A 101 -1.73 -2.18 10.16
C ILE A 101 -2.55 -2.62 8.95
N PHE A 102 -3.24 -3.75 9.07
CA PHE A 102 -4.19 -4.20 8.06
C PHE A 102 -5.55 -3.57 8.29
N LEU A 103 -6.13 -3.00 7.24
CA LEU A 103 -7.42 -2.32 7.27
C LEU A 103 -8.34 -2.89 6.20
N THR A 104 -9.59 -3.16 6.58
CA THR A 104 -10.60 -3.77 5.71
C THR A 104 -11.46 -2.74 4.96
N GLU A 105 -11.20 -1.45 5.17
CA GLU A 105 -11.92 -0.39 4.49
C GLU A 105 -11.68 -0.43 2.98
N ARG A 106 -12.75 -0.31 2.19
CA ARG A 106 -12.72 -0.38 0.73
C ARG A 106 -13.21 0.90 0.06
N ASN A 107 -13.87 1.78 0.84
CA ASN A 107 -14.38 3.02 0.31
C ASN A 107 -13.28 4.09 0.30
N PRO A 108 -13.03 4.83 -0.81
CA PRO A 108 -11.99 5.85 -0.88
C PRO A 108 -12.07 6.91 0.21
N THR A 109 -13.27 7.41 0.52
CA THR A 109 -13.46 8.40 1.58
C THR A 109 -13.19 7.81 2.98
N GLY A 110 -13.50 6.52 3.20
CA GLY A 110 -13.16 5.81 4.42
C GLY A 110 -11.64 5.69 4.60
N ILE A 111 -10.94 5.24 3.56
CA ILE A 111 -9.47 5.16 3.53
C ILE A 111 -8.84 6.54 3.81
N TRP A 112 -9.31 7.58 3.12
CA TRP A 112 -8.88 8.95 3.34
C TRP A 112 -9.02 9.38 4.81
N LYS A 113 -10.18 9.15 5.42
CA LYS A 113 -10.46 9.54 6.82
C LYS A 113 -9.54 8.81 7.80
N MET A 114 -9.28 7.52 7.57
CA MET A 114 -8.36 6.74 8.41
C MET A 114 -6.94 7.30 8.34
N MET A 115 -6.45 7.57 7.13
CA MET A 115 -5.12 8.13 6.94
C MET A 115 -5.01 9.55 7.48
N LEU A 116 -6.04 10.39 7.32
CA LEU A 116 -6.06 11.74 7.85
C LEU A 116 -6.08 11.74 9.39
N LYS A 117 -6.81 10.80 10.01
CA LYS A 117 -6.78 10.64 11.46
C LYS A 117 -5.36 10.32 11.94
N TYR A 118 -4.69 9.36 11.31
CA TYR A 118 -3.30 9.04 11.67
C TYR A 118 -2.38 10.27 11.56
N VAL A 119 -2.50 11.04 10.48
CA VAL A 119 -1.75 12.30 10.29
C VAL A 119 -1.99 13.28 11.45
N GLN A 120 -3.27 13.43 11.88
CA GLN A 120 -3.62 14.31 13.00
C GLN A 120 -3.10 13.82 14.34
N ASP A 121 -3.03 12.50 14.53
CA ASP A 121 -2.53 11.87 15.76
C ASP A 121 -0.98 11.92 15.86
N THR A 122 -0.28 11.99 14.72
CA THR A 122 1.19 11.86 14.64
C THR A 122 1.92 13.11 14.14
N GLY A 123 1.22 14.22 13.99
CA GLY A 123 1.82 15.49 13.59
C GLY A 123 0.90 16.68 13.79
N THR A 124 1.39 17.83 13.43
CA THR A 124 0.67 19.11 13.53
C THR A 124 0.38 19.67 12.13
N ILE A 125 -0.88 19.99 11.86
CA ILE A 125 -1.29 20.64 10.62
C ILE A 125 -1.32 22.14 10.86
N HIS A 126 -0.47 22.86 10.15
CA HIS A 126 -0.40 24.32 10.22
C HIS A 126 -1.29 24.95 9.15
N TYR A 127 -1.96 26.04 9.53
CA TYR A 127 -2.84 26.82 8.66
C TYR A 127 -2.38 28.26 8.63
N LYS A 128 -2.63 28.93 7.50
CA LYS A 128 -2.43 30.37 7.35
C LYS A 128 -3.70 31.07 6.89
N ASP A 129 -3.83 32.31 7.27
CA ASP A 129 -4.94 33.14 6.84
C ASP A 129 -4.62 33.78 5.48
N ILE A 130 -5.56 33.70 4.55
CA ILE A 130 -5.51 34.38 3.27
C ILE A 130 -6.75 35.26 3.08
N ASN A 131 -6.56 36.41 2.48
CA ASN A 131 -7.66 37.29 2.11
C ASN A 131 -8.11 36.95 0.69
N ILE A 132 -9.38 36.61 0.54
CA ILE A 132 -10.01 36.29 -0.74
C ILE A 132 -11.04 37.39 -1.02
N THR A 133 -10.85 38.09 -2.15
CA THR A 133 -11.83 39.08 -2.60
C THR A 133 -12.90 38.36 -3.45
N ASN A 134 -14.15 38.44 -3.01
CA ASN A 134 -15.27 37.96 -3.81
C ASN A 134 -15.39 38.84 -5.07
N LYS A 135 -15.28 38.25 -6.24
CA LYS A 135 -15.29 38.97 -7.52
C LYS A 135 -16.62 39.64 -7.85
N GLU A 136 -17.74 39.14 -7.29
CA GLU A 136 -19.07 39.67 -7.55
C GLU A 136 -19.46 40.80 -6.60
N THR A 137 -19.06 40.69 -5.33
CA THR A 137 -19.48 41.65 -4.27
C THR A 137 -18.38 42.63 -3.89
N GLY A 138 -17.12 42.38 -4.26
CA GLY A 138 -15.96 43.16 -3.82
C GLY A 138 -15.59 43.00 -2.34
N LEU A 139 -16.30 42.16 -1.60
CA LEU A 139 -16.04 41.94 -0.17
C LEU A 139 -14.77 41.06 0.00
N VAL A 140 -13.98 41.42 1.00
CA VAL A 140 -12.79 40.65 1.40
C VAL A 140 -13.18 39.73 2.56
N GLU A 141 -12.98 38.42 2.34
CA GLU A 141 -13.16 37.38 3.37
C GLU A 141 -11.78 36.80 3.73
N THR A 142 -11.51 36.68 5.04
CA THR A 142 -10.33 35.96 5.51
C THR A 142 -10.69 34.48 5.65
N ARG A 143 -9.88 33.61 5.01
CA ARG A 143 -10.06 32.15 5.12
C ARG A 143 -8.77 31.49 5.55
N GLN A 144 -8.91 30.51 6.44
CA GLN A 144 -7.82 29.62 6.80
C GLN A 144 -7.60 28.57 5.70
N VAL A 145 -6.38 28.46 5.25
CA VAL A 145 -5.95 27.43 4.27
C VAL A 145 -4.80 26.64 4.84
N PHE A 146 -4.66 25.39 4.37
CA PHE A 146 -3.53 24.55 4.71
C PHE A 146 -2.21 25.27 4.34
N ASP A 147 -1.27 25.27 5.28
CA ASP A 147 0.09 25.80 5.05
C ASP A 147 1.08 24.66 4.88
N TYR A 148 1.39 23.95 5.96
CA TYR A 148 2.25 22.76 5.92
C TYR A 148 1.88 21.77 7.04
N TYR A 149 2.44 20.58 6.94
CA TYR A 149 2.34 19.52 7.94
C TYR A 149 3.71 19.30 8.57
N GLU A 150 3.75 19.20 9.89
CA GLU A 150 4.93 18.93 10.68
C GLU A 150 4.75 17.59 11.41
N PRO A 151 5.43 16.51 10.98
CA PRO A 151 5.35 15.22 11.67
C PRO A 151 6.05 15.33 13.03
N HIS A 152 5.50 14.69 14.07
CA HIS A 152 6.15 14.61 15.38
C HIS A 152 7.46 13.82 15.32
N ASP A 153 7.57 12.90 14.37
CA ASP A 153 8.75 12.11 14.12
C ASP A 153 9.20 12.21 12.65
N ILE A 154 10.23 12.99 12.38
CA ILE A 154 10.77 13.18 11.03
C ILE A 154 11.47 11.95 10.44
N LYS A 155 11.74 10.92 11.26
CA LYS A 155 12.35 9.66 10.83
C LYS A 155 11.31 8.58 10.50
N GLU A 156 10.03 8.84 10.77
CA GLU A 156 8.97 7.91 10.45
C GLU A 156 8.50 8.07 9.00
N TYR A 157 8.58 6.98 8.24
CA TYR A 157 8.05 6.86 6.89
C TYR A 157 6.75 6.08 6.91
N VAL A 158 5.69 6.71 6.45
CA VAL A 158 4.35 6.11 6.44
C VAL A 158 3.99 5.67 5.03
N LEU A 159 3.82 4.35 4.85
CA LEU A 159 3.41 3.75 3.58
C LEU A 159 1.92 3.41 3.63
N CYS A 160 1.20 3.70 2.54
CA CYS A 160 -0.20 3.34 2.35
C CYS A 160 -0.31 2.43 1.12
N ILE A 161 -0.42 1.12 1.35
CA ILE A 161 -0.46 0.09 0.29
C ILE A 161 -1.91 -0.28 0.02
N THR A 162 -2.36 -0.19 -1.25
CA THR A 162 -3.70 -0.63 -1.69
C THR A 162 -3.56 -1.67 -2.80
N ASP A 163 -3.91 -2.92 -2.52
CA ASP A 163 -3.80 -4.05 -3.45
C ASP A 163 -5.15 -4.78 -3.61
N HIS A 164 -5.85 -4.60 -4.76
CA HIS A 164 -5.66 -3.65 -5.86
C HIS A 164 -6.92 -2.77 -6.04
N VAL A 165 -6.72 -1.58 -6.63
CA VAL A 165 -7.77 -0.53 -6.68
C VAL A 165 -9.04 -0.88 -7.44
N SER A 166 -9.02 -1.87 -8.34
CA SER A 166 -10.23 -2.34 -9.03
C SER A 166 -11.25 -3.03 -8.10
N LEU A 167 -10.87 -3.27 -6.83
CA LEU A 167 -11.72 -3.86 -5.79
C LEU A 167 -12.22 -2.83 -4.77
N LEU A 168 -11.99 -1.53 -5.02
CA LEU A 168 -12.58 -0.47 -4.21
C LEU A 168 -14.10 -0.50 -4.32
N GLU A 169 -14.76 -0.19 -3.22
CA GLU A 169 -16.22 0.00 -3.20
C GLU A 169 -16.57 1.36 -3.79
N ASN A 170 -17.57 1.37 -4.66
CA ASN A 170 -18.01 2.59 -5.31
C ASN A 170 -18.52 3.61 -4.27
N GLU A 171 -18.12 4.84 -4.43
CA GLU A 171 -18.73 5.97 -3.75
C GLU A 171 -20.18 6.15 -4.22
N ARG A 172 -21.04 6.67 -3.34
CA ARG A 172 -22.44 6.90 -3.66
C ARG A 172 -22.59 7.82 -4.89
N GLY A 173 -23.20 7.29 -5.93
CA GLY A 173 -23.41 8.01 -7.18
C GLY A 173 -22.24 8.01 -8.16
N TYR A 174 -21.16 7.27 -7.85
CA TYR A 174 -19.98 7.13 -8.70
C TYR A 174 -19.93 5.72 -9.30
N ASP A 175 -19.44 5.62 -10.52
CA ASP A 175 -18.97 4.35 -11.08
C ASP A 175 -17.57 4.00 -10.56
N LEU A 176 -17.08 2.80 -10.91
CA LEU A 176 -15.74 2.35 -10.46
C LEU A 176 -14.62 3.30 -10.95
N ARG A 177 -14.73 3.80 -12.16
CA ARG A 177 -13.73 4.73 -12.72
C ARG A 177 -13.66 6.03 -11.92
N GLN A 178 -14.81 6.65 -11.67
CA GLN A 178 -14.92 7.87 -10.87
C GLN A 178 -14.45 7.64 -9.44
N THR A 179 -14.72 6.45 -8.89
CA THR A 179 -14.24 6.03 -7.56
C THR A 179 -12.72 5.94 -7.50
N ILE A 180 -12.08 5.35 -8.52
CA ILE A 180 -10.63 5.26 -8.61
C ILE A 180 -9.99 6.65 -8.83
N ASP A 181 -10.63 7.51 -9.63
CA ASP A 181 -10.18 8.88 -9.84
C ASP A 181 -10.18 9.65 -8.51
N LYS A 182 -11.26 9.58 -7.73
CA LYS A 182 -11.37 10.18 -6.40
C LYS A 182 -10.34 9.61 -5.42
N PHE A 183 -10.14 8.30 -5.42
CA PHE A 183 -9.11 7.66 -4.61
C PHE A 183 -7.71 8.20 -4.97
N SER A 184 -7.41 8.33 -6.25
CA SER A 184 -6.12 8.87 -6.73
C SER A 184 -5.90 10.31 -6.28
N GLU A 185 -6.93 11.16 -6.31
CA GLU A 185 -6.86 12.52 -5.78
C GLU A 185 -6.55 12.54 -4.27
N TYR A 186 -7.20 11.68 -3.49
CA TYR A 186 -6.93 11.54 -2.06
C TYR A 186 -5.49 11.10 -1.78
N MET A 187 -4.99 10.10 -2.52
CA MET A 187 -3.62 9.63 -2.39
C MET A 187 -2.60 10.71 -2.75
N MET A 188 -2.89 11.51 -3.78
CA MET A 188 -2.07 12.65 -4.16
C MET A 188 -2.03 13.72 -3.07
N ILE A 189 -3.16 14.05 -2.43
CA ILE A 189 -3.21 14.99 -1.32
C ILE A 189 -2.43 14.46 -0.12
N LEU A 190 -2.60 13.18 0.26
CA LEU A 190 -1.86 12.54 1.35
C LEU A 190 -0.35 12.63 1.12
N ARG A 191 0.10 12.36 -0.09
CA ARG A 191 1.51 12.46 -0.46
C ARG A 191 2.03 13.89 -0.39
N ASN A 192 1.33 14.82 -1.05
CA ASN A 192 1.84 16.18 -1.25
C ASN A 192 1.76 17.05 0.00
N LYS A 193 0.76 16.82 0.85
CA LYS A 193 0.53 17.63 2.04
C LYS A 193 1.05 16.97 3.31
N TYR A 194 0.97 15.65 3.41
CA TYR A 194 1.20 14.93 4.67
C TYR A 194 2.35 13.91 4.60
N HIS A 195 3.10 13.89 3.49
CA HIS A 195 4.29 13.03 3.32
C HIS A 195 4.01 11.52 3.39
N ILE A 196 2.74 11.11 3.25
CA ILE A 196 2.39 9.69 3.12
C ILE A 196 2.91 9.16 1.78
N ILE A 197 3.41 7.93 1.77
CA ILE A 197 3.92 7.26 0.56
C ILE A 197 2.84 6.29 0.05
N PRO A 198 2.02 6.67 -0.96
CA PRO A 198 1.02 5.77 -1.49
C PRO A 198 1.64 4.76 -2.47
N ILE A 199 1.35 3.48 -2.25
CA ILE A 199 1.65 2.38 -3.15
C ILE A 199 0.32 1.82 -3.66
N VAL A 200 0.05 2.03 -4.94
CA VAL A 200 -1.21 1.65 -5.57
C VAL A 200 -0.97 0.55 -6.58
N VAL A 201 -1.59 -0.60 -6.36
CA VAL A 201 -1.54 -1.73 -7.30
C VAL A 201 -2.77 -1.67 -8.20
N GLN A 202 -2.54 -1.70 -9.50
CA GLN A 202 -3.60 -1.69 -10.51
C GLN A 202 -3.39 -2.81 -11.54
N GLN A 203 -4.48 -3.42 -11.98
CA GLN A 203 -4.45 -4.41 -13.06
C GLN A 203 -4.49 -3.72 -14.43
N GLN A 204 -3.88 -4.36 -15.42
CA GLN A 204 -4.06 -3.96 -16.80
C GLN A 204 -5.32 -4.58 -17.40
N SER A 205 -5.91 -3.91 -18.41
CA SER A 205 -7.04 -4.45 -19.15
C SER A 205 -6.63 -5.72 -19.91
N THR A 206 -7.59 -6.64 -20.05
CA THR A 206 -7.42 -7.86 -20.84
C THR A 206 -7.14 -7.60 -22.33
N GLU A 207 -7.48 -6.42 -22.83
CA GLU A 207 -7.19 -6.01 -24.22
C GLU A 207 -5.70 -5.95 -24.53
N THR A 208 -4.86 -5.59 -23.54
CA THR A 208 -3.39 -5.56 -23.69
C THR A 208 -2.75 -6.95 -23.62
N SER A 209 -3.50 -7.97 -23.21
CA SER A 209 -3.08 -9.37 -23.15
C SER A 209 -3.69 -10.23 -24.28
N SER A 210 -4.28 -9.61 -25.28
CA SER A 210 -4.86 -10.31 -26.43
C SER A 210 -3.76 -11.01 -27.27
N LEU A 211 -4.13 -12.11 -27.95
CA LEU A 211 -3.26 -12.78 -28.90
C LEU A 211 -2.73 -11.85 -30.00
N GLU A 212 -3.50 -10.82 -30.34
CA GLU A 212 -3.13 -9.80 -31.32
C GLU A 212 -2.08 -8.83 -30.74
N ALA A 213 -2.19 -8.44 -29.49
CA ALA A 213 -1.18 -7.64 -28.79
C ALA A 213 0.15 -8.44 -28.68
N PHE A 214 0.06 -9.74 -28.40
CA PHE A 214 1.22 -10.64 -28.35
C PHE A 214 1.89 -10.74 -29.74
N LYS A 215 1.14 -11.01 -30.81
CA LYS A 215 1.65 -11.08 -32.18
C LYS A 215 2.29 -9.78 -32.65
N ASN A 216 1.80 -8.65 -32.17
CA ASN A 216 2.31 -7.32 -32.54
C ASN A 216 3.41 -6.78 -31.59
N ASN A 217 3.94 -7.61 -30.67
CA ASN A 217 4.92 -7.23 -29.67
C ASN A 217 4.47 -6.03 -28.77
N LYS A 218 3.14 -5.81 -28.62
CA LYS A 218 2.52 -4.72 -27.85
C LYS A 218 2.15 -5.16 -26.42
N ILE A 219 2.89 -6.11 -25.86
CA ILE A 219 2.66 -6.65 -24.52
C ILE A 219 3.29 -5.82 -23.39
N ARG A 220 3.99 -4.72 -23.72
CA ARG A 220 4.59 -3.86 -22.68
C ARG A 220 3.51 -3.10 -21.92
N PRO A 221 3.64 -2.98 -20.58
CA PRO A 221 2.77 -2.14 -19.80
C PRO A 221 2.79 -0.69 -20.33
N THR A 222 1.62 -0.14 -20.57
CA THR A 222 1.47 1.26 -20.97
C THR A 222 0.39 1.92 -20.13
N THR A 223 0.47 3.23 -19.97
CA THR A 223 -0.58 4.01 -19.30
C THR A 223 -1.94 3.90 -20.00
N ALA A 224 -1.94 3.62 -21.32
CA ALA A 224 -3.16 3.39 -22.10
C ALA A 224 -3.83 2.06 -21.76
N GLY A 225 -3.09 1.08 -21.23
CA GLY A 225 -3.59 -0.24 -20.87
C GLY A 225 -4.15 -0.33 -19.45
N LEU A 226 -4.23 0.76 -18.69
CA LEU A 226 -4.89 0.77 -17.39
C LEU A 226 -6.37 0.49 -17.55
N ALA A 227 -6.85 -0.60 -16.94
CA ALA A 227 -8.19 -1.11 -17.16
C ALA A 227 -9.27 -0.12 -16.72
N ASP A 228 -9.10 0.48 -15.55
CA ASP A 228 -10.19 1.15 -14.85
C ASP A 228 -10.04 2.68 -14.84
N SER A 229 -8.83 3.21 -14.79
CA SER A 229 -8.58 4.65 -14.83
C SER A 229 -7.19 5.02 -15.35
N LYS A 230 -7.15 6.02 -16.24
CA LYS A 230 -5.90 6.64 -16.73
C LYS A 230 -5.43 7.78 -15.84
N TYR A 231 -6.26 8.26 -14.90
CA TYR A 231 -5.92 9.36 -14.00
C TYR A 231 -4.85 8.98 -13.00
N THR A 232 -4.85 7.73 -12.52
CA THR A 232 -3.83 7.20 -11.63
C THR A 232 -2.41 7.43 -12.15
N SER A 233 -2.21 7.39 -13.47
CA SER A 233 -0.91 7.67 -14.11
C SER A 233 -0.66 9.16 -14.36
N LYS A 234 -1.72 9.95 -14.59
CA LYS A 234 -1.59 11.41 -14.82
C LYS A 234 -1.25 12.16 -13.55
N ASP A 235 -1.79 11.71 -12.41
CA ASP A 235 -1.56 12.32 -11.11
C ASP A 235 -0.15 12.08 -10.56
N ARG A 236 0.73 11.42 -11.34
CA ARG A 236 2.14 11.15 -10.99
C ARG A 236 2.27 10.56 -9.59
N LEU A 237 1.41 9.60 -9.24
CA LEU A 237 1.66 8.75 -8.08
C LEU A 237 3.05 8.14 -8.27
N ASN A 238 3.97 8.40 -7.36
CA ASN A 238 5.40 8.10 -7.55
C ASN A 238 5.69 6.62 -7.73
N ILE A 239 4.77 5.74 -7.31
CA ILE A 239 4.93 4.30 -7.41
C ILE A 239 3.61 3.69 -7.85
N LEU A 240 3.52 3.41 -9.15
CA LEU A 240 2.45 2.64 -9.74
C LEU A 240 3.04 1.32 -10.24
N ILE A 241 2.61 0.20 -9.64
CA ILE A 241 3.09 -1.12 -10.08
C ILE A 241 2.19 -1.62 -11.18
N TYR A 242 2.71 -1.57 -12.40
CA TYR A 242 2.12 -2.21 -13.56
C TYR A 242 2.70 -3.61 -13.72
N ILE A 243 1.87 -4.62 -13.68
CA ILE A 243 2.31 -5.97 -14.02
C ILE A 243 1.42 -6.52 -15.12
N LEU A 244 2.06 -6.89 -16.22
CA LEU A 244 1.43 -7.61 -17.32
C LEU A 244 0.89 -8.97 -16.84
N HIS A 245 -0.31 -9.30 -17.30
CA HIS A 245 -0.71 -10.69 -17.41
C HIS A 245 0.07 -11.30 -18.57
N ILE A 246 1.07 -12.11 -18.27
CA ILE A 246 1.68 -13.06 -19.22
C ILE A 246 0.93 -14.38 -19.11
#